data_bdf2d68a94e53037605989dba16985be
#
_entry.id   bdf2d68a94e53037605989dba16985be
#
_cell.length_a   1.000
_cell.length_b   1.000
_cell.length_c   1.000
_cell.angle_alpha   90.00
_cell.angle_beta   90.00
_cell.angle_gamma   90.00
#
_symmetry.space_group_name_H-M   'P 1'
#
loop_
_entity.id
_entity.type
_entity.pdbx_description
1 polymer ?
#
loop_
_entity_poly.entity_id
_entity_poly.type
_entity_poly.pdbx_seq_one_letter_code
_entity_poly.pdbx_strand_id
1 'polypeptide(L)'
;DPKTGVWAECPGYSNVVLNDYTSFATLFDRNLNYDLVKAMPVLSKAVAATPQYLFPNRMICGFGDTHPGYLNTNPISRMIRNAQHNGKKEQEEYFTAMLKCFHPDAGKTKDNKKSVPVSINSFFDEKPLELNPNIEAGKIEQYVSPFFYAPNVSWLVQRNGMNPRNSLMISLNASEGNHMHANGISMELYGKGYVLAPDAGIGLYLYSGLDYLEYYSQFPSHNTVCVDGISSYPVMKSNHSFDLKSSFPVSSEPGKAFTSVTYS
;
A
#
# COMPACT_ATOMS: atom_id res chain seq x y z
N ASP A 1 -8.12 1.12 9.69
CA ASP A 1 -8.00 0.38 10.94
C ASP A 1 -6.95 1.04 11.84
N PRO A 2 -7.30 1.48 13.05
CA PRO A 2 -6.34 2.11 13.97
C PRO A 2 -5.19 1.19 14.43
N LYS A 3 -5.35 -0.13 14.34
CA LYS A 3 -4.32 -1.08 14.74
C LYS A 3 -3.26 -1.26 13.65
N THR A 4 -3.68 -1.42 12.40
CA THR A 4 -2.79 -1.74 11.28
C THR A 4 -2.41 -0.52 10.45
N GLY A 5 -3.22 0.55 10.45
CA GLY A 5 -3.10 1.69 9.55
C GLY A 5 -3.73 1.46 8.17
N VAL A 6 -4.13 0.23 7.85
CA VAL A 6 -4.71 -0.08 6.53
C VAL A 6 -6.09 0.53 6.39
N TRP A 7 -6.33 1.22 5.27
CA TRP A 7 -7.62 1.77 4.90
C TRP A 7 -8.57 0.66 4.41
N ALA A 8 -9.88 0.91 4.47
CA ALA A 8 -10.89 -0.11 4.14
C ALA A 8 -11.19 -0.21 2.63
N GLU A 9 -10.12 -0.23 1.83
CA GLU A 9 -10.18 -0.32 0.37
C GLU A 9 -8.99 -1.11 -0.18
N CYS A 10 -9.03 -1.47 -1.47
CA CYS A 10 -7.90 -2.07 -2.17
C CYS A 10 -6.66 -1.14 -2.17
N PRO A 11 -5.44 -1.66 -2.44
CA PRO A 11 -4.21 -0.87 -2.38
C PRO A 11 -4.21 0.38 -3.27
N GLY A 12 -4.79 0.27 -4.48
CA GLY A 12 -4.87 1.38 -5.44
C GLY A 12 -5.62 2.58 -4.86
N TYR A 13 -6.85 2.36 -4.43
CA TYR A 13 -7.69 3.42 -3.84
C TYR A 13 -7.21 3.86 -2.47
N SER A 14 -6.69 2.97 -1.65
CA SER A 14 -6.03 3.33 -0.39
C SER A 14 -4.91 4.35 -0.60
N ASN A 15 -4.11 4.19 -1.66
CA ASN A 15 -3.05 5.13 -2.01
C ASN A 15 -3.59 6.50 -2.47
N VAL A 16 -4.70 6.53 -3.23
CA VAL A 16 -5.35 7.78 -3.67
C VAL A 16 -5.87 8.54 -2.46
N VAL A 17 -6.68 7.89 -1.63
CA VAL A 17 -7.27 8.48 -0.43
C VAL A 17 -6.18 9.00 0.53
N LEU A 18 -5.14 8.21 0.75
CA LEU A 18 -4.03 8.61 1.63
C LEU A 18 -3.25 9.80 1.08
N ASN A 19 -3.07 9.87 -0.26
CA ASN A 19 -2.47 11.03 -0.91
C ASN A 19 -3.29 12.30 -0.66
N ASP A 20 -4.62 12.22 -0.78
CA ASP A 20 -5.51 13.36 -0.61
C ASP A 20 -5.59 13.81 0.86
N TYR A 21 -5.74 12.87 1.80
CA TYR A 21 -5.74 13.22 3.24
C TYR A 21 -4.43 13.82 3.71
N THR A 22 -3.30 13.31 3.23
CA THR A 22 -1.99 13.89 3.61
C THR A 22 -1.77 15.26 2.97
N SER A 23 -2.28 15.48 1.75
CA SER A 23 -2.30 16.78 1.11
C SER A 23 -3.11 17.79 1.91
N PHE A 24 -4.33 17.40 2.29
CA PHE A 24 -5.21 18.21 3.11
C PHE A 24 -4.58 18.54 4.47
N ALA A 25 -3.99 17.55 5.14
CA ALA A 25 -3.28 17.77 6.41
C ALA A 25 -2.13 18.78 6.28
N THR A 26 -1.38 18.73 5.18
CA THR A 26 -0.31 19.70 4.90
C THR A 26 -0.87 21.11 4.70
N LEU A 27 -2.00 21.26 4.03
CA LEU A 27 -2.66 22.55 3.84
C LEU A 27 -3.17 23.15 5.16
N PHE A 28 -3.75 22.32 6.03
CA PHE A 28 -4.19 22.75 7.36
C PHE A 28 -3.03 23.22 8.22
N ASP A 29 -1.96 22.42 8.26
CA ASP A 29 -0.77 22.72 9.03
C ASP A 29 -0.16 24.07 8.58
N ARG A 30 0.01 24.24 7.28
CA ARG A 30 0.64 25.42 6.69
C ARG A 30 -0.20 26.71 6.80
N ASN A 31 -1.52 26.61 6.56
CA ASN A 31 -2.36 27.81 6.43
C ASN A 31 -3.08 28.18 7.74
N LEU A 32 -3.37 27.21 8.58
CA LEU A 32 -4.12 27.39 9.83
C LEU A 32 -3.24 27.16 11.07
N ASN A 33 -1.97 26.79 10.89
CA ASN A 33 -1.08 26.38 11.97
C ASN A 33 -1.75 25.31 12.87
N TYR A 34 -2.45 24.38 12.23
CA TYR A 34 -3.17 23.30 12.90
C TYR A 34 -2.62 21.94 12.49
N ASP A 35 -1.99 21.26 13.45
CA ASP A 35 -1.37 19.96 13.24
C ASP A 35 -2.44 18.85 13.17
N LEU A 36 -3.00 18.64 11.98
CA LEU A 36 -4.00 17.61 11.75
C LEU A 36 -3.44 16.18 11.95
N VAL A 37 -2.15 15.96 11.70
CA VAL A 37 -1.50 14.67 11.93
C VAL A 37 -1.45 14.33 13.42
N LYS A 38 -1.24 15.33 14.28
CA LYS A 38 -1.35 15.15 15.74
C LYS A 38 -2.78 14.87 16.18
N ALA A 39 -3.76 15.57 15.59
CA ALA A 39 -5.18 15.37 15.88
C ALA A 39 -5.69 14.00 15.37
N MET A 40 -5.10 13.47 14.31
CA MET A 40 -5.45 12.20 13.67
C MET A 40 -4.22 11.28 13.55
N PRO A 41 -3.72 10.68 14.65
CA PRO A 41 -2.50 9.88 14.63
C PRO A 41 -2.54 8.66 13.70
N VAL A 42 -3.76 8.19 13.38
CA VAL A 42 -3.97 7.11 12.41
C VAL A 42 -3.44 7.46 11.01
N LEU A 43 -3.38 8.75 10.66
CA LEU A 43 -2.87 9.18 9.36
C LEU A 43 -1.37 8.87 9.20
N SER A 44 -0.57 9.17 10.23
CA SER A 44 0.84 8.82 10.27
C SER A 44 1.04 7.29 10.20
N LYS A 45 0.23 6.54 10.94
CA LYS A 45 0.25 5.07 10.92
C LYS A 45 -0.13 4.52 9.54
N ALA A 46 -1.12 5.12 8.87
CA ALA A 46 -1.54 4.70 7.54
C ALA A 46 -0.41 4.89 6.51
N VAL A 47 0.31 6.02 6.57
CA VAL A 47 1.49 6.23 5.72
C VAL A 47 2.57 5.19 6.02
N ALA A 48 2.84 4.92 7.30
CA ALA A 48 3.84 3.93 7.71
C ALA A 48 3.47 2.48 7.31
N ALA A 49 2.19 2.18 7.10
CA ALA A 49 1.71 0.87 6.68
C ALA A 49 1.81 0.61 5.18
N THR A 50 1.96 1.66 4.34
CA THR A 50 1.95 1.49 2.88
C THR A 50 3.01 0.54 2.32
N PRO A 51 4.23 0.41 2.90
CA PRO A 51 5.20 -0.58 2.43
C PRO A 51 4.76 -2.04 2.60
N GLN A 52 3.76 -2.31 3.46
CA GLN A 52 3.25 -3.68 3.62
C GLN A 52 2.67 -4.25 2.31
N TYR A 53 2.17 -3.38 1.41
CA TYR A 53 1.66 -3.80 0.09
C TYR A 53 2.77 -4.24 -0.88
N LEU A 54 4.05 -4.07 -0.56
CA LEU A 54 5.13 -4.30 -1.51
C LEU A 54 5.53 -5.77 -1.63
N PHE A 55 5.62 -6.23 -2.87
CA PHE A 55 6.44 -7.38 -3.22
C PHE A 55 7.93 -7.08 -3.06
N PRO A 56 8.81 -8.11 -2.96
CA PRO A 56 10.25 -7.89 -2.87
C PRO A 56 10.87 -7.09 -4.03
N ASN A 57 10.25 -7.08 -5.21
CA ASN A 57 10.65 -6.22 -6.35
C ASN A 57 10.10 -4.79 -6.27
N ARG A 58 9.46 -4.42 -5.15
CA ARG A 58 8.88 -3.10 -4.86
C ARG A 58 7.60 -2.73 -5.65
N MET A 59 7.03 -3.66 -6.39
CA MET A 59 5.68 -3.51 -6.93
C MET A 59 4.65 -3.72 -5.83
N ILE A 60 3.51 -3.06 -5.92
CA ILE A 60 2.40 -3.25 -4.97
C ILE A 60 1.57 -4.49 -5.35
N CYS A 61 0.97 -5.13 -4.35
CA CYS A 61 -0.05 -6.17 -4.54
C CYS A 61 -1.22 -5.63 -5.37
N GLY A 62 -1.76 -6.45 -6.24
CA GLY A 62 -2.68 -6.04 -7.31
C GLY A 62 -4.16 -6.30 -7.05
N PHE A 63 -4.55 -6.76 -5.87
CA PHE A 63 -5.93 -7.14 -5.60
C PHE A 63 -6.93 -5.98 -5.63
N GLY A 64 -8.18 -6.31 -5.97
CA GLY A 64 -9.27 -5.33 -6.13
C GLY A 64 -9.00 -4.36 -7.30
N ASP A 65 -9.59 -3.17 -7.24
CA ASP A 65 -9.42 -2.11 -8.24
C ASP A 65 -8.01 -1.47 -8.16
N THR A 66 -6.99 -2.29 -8.31
CA THR A 66 -5.58 -1.85 -8.23
C THR A 66 -4.89 -2.04 -9.57
N HIS A 67 -4.28 -0.98 -10.08
CA HIS A 67 -3.34 -1.09 -11.19
C HIS A 67 -1.95 -1.52 -10.71
N PRO A 68 -1.23 -2.36 -11.46
CA PRO A 68 0.17 -2.65 -11.17
C PRO A 68 0.97 -1.35 -11.08
N GLY A 69 1.79 -1.21 -10.05
CA GLY A 69 2.52 0.04 -9.82
C GLY A 69 3.52 -0.06 -8.68
N TYR A 70 4.06 1.10 -8.35
CA TYR A 70 5.03 1.27 -7.28
C TYR A 70 4.44 2.14 -6.16
N LEU A 71 5.10 2.12 -5.01
CA LEU A 71 4.70 2.92 -3.85
C LEU A 71 4.66 4.42 -4.21
N ASN A 72 3.52 5.05 -3.92
CA ASN A 72 3.43 6.51 -3.95
C ASN A 72 4.14 7.09 -2.71
N THR A 73 5.23 7.81 -2.91
CA THR A 73 6.04 8.39 -1.83
C THR A 73 5.61 9.81 -1.42
N ASN A 74 4.64 10.42 -2.10
CA ASN A 74 4.15 11.75 -1.73
C ASN A 74 3.60 11.83 -0.30
N PRO A 75 2.80 10.84 0.18
CA PRO A 75 2.36 10.84 1.58
C PRO A 75 3.52 10.83 2.58
N ILE A 76 4.61 10.09 2.29
CA ILE A 76 5.80 10.05 3.13
C ILE A 76 6.46 11.44 3.18
N SER A 77 6.61 12.09 2.02
CA SER A 77 7.17 13.45 1.91
C SER A 77 6.37 14.47 2.73
N ARG A 78 5.04 14.33 2.76
CA ARG A 78 4.16 15.21 3.53
C ARG A 78 4.26 14.96 5.04
N MET A 79 4.48 13.71 5.47
CA MET A 79 4.78 13.42 6.88
C MET A 79 6.09 14.08 7.33
N ILE A 80 7.10 14.09 6.47
CA ILE A 80 8.37 14.80 6.76
C ILE A 80 8.10 16.31 6.93
N ARG A 81 7.36 16.93 6.00
CA ARG A 81 7.00 18.37 6.09
C ARG A 81 6.25 18.70 7.37
N ASN A 82 5.25 17.91 7.72
CA ASN A 82 4.52 18.08 8.98
C ASN A 82 5.46 17.96 10.18
N ALA A 83 6.36 17.00 10.18
CA ALA A 83 7.32 16.80 11.25
C ALA A 83 8.29 17.98 11.37
N GLN A 84 8.82 18.49 10.26
CA GLN A 84 9.70 19.66 10.21
C GLN A 84 8.99 20.92 10.72
N HIS A 85 7.77 21.17 10.23
CA HIS A 85 6.99 22.34 10.62
C HIS A 85 6.69 22.37 12.12
N ASN A 86 6.41 21.20 12.70
CA ASN A 86 6.00 21.04 14.10
C ASN A 86 7.14 20.61 15.04
N GLY A 87 8.38 20.56 14.57
CA GLY A 87 9.57 20.24 15.37
C GLY A 87 9.60 18.80 15.92
N LYS A 88 8.94 17.84 15.22
CA LYS A 88 8.84 16.43 15.60
C LYS A 88 10.02 15.61 15.08
N LYS A 89 11.16 15.69 15.75
CA LYS A 89 12.45 15.12 15.29
C LYS A 89 12.38 13.61 15.00
N GLU A 90 11.84 12.82 15.91
CA GLU A 90 11.74 11.35 15.73
C GLU A 90 10.89 10.97 14.51
N GLN A 91 9.80 11.69 14.29
CA GLN A 91 8.94 11.48 13.13
C GLN A 91 9.64 11.90 11.83
N GLU A 92 10.38 13.01 11.85
CA GLU A 92 11.18 13.46 10.71
C GLU A 92 12.25 12.42 10.36
N GLU A 93 13.00 11.93 11.35
CA GLU A 93 14.02 10.89 11.15
C GLU A 93 13.42 9.62 10.54
N TYR A 94 12.31 9.13 11.11
CA TYR A 94 11.64 7.91 10.64
C TYR A 94 11.20 8.02 9.18
N PHE A 95 10.44 9.07 8.84
CA PHE A 95 9.92 9.22 7.48
C PHE A 95 10.98 9.64 6.46
N THR A 96 12.02 10.39 6.88
CA THR A 96 13.16 10.70 6.01
C THR A 96 13.96 9.45 5.65
N ALA A 97 14.26 8.60 6.63
CA ALA A 97 14.93 7.33 6.39
C ALA A 97 14.08 6.40 5.50
N MET A 98 12.77 6.36 5.73
CA MET A 98 11.80 5.64 4.90
C MET A 98 11.79 6.17 3.45
N LEU A 99 11.67 7.48 3.26
CA LEU A 99 11.66 8.08 1.92
C LEU A 99 12.93 7.77 1.15
N LYS A 100 14.10 7.92 1.78
CA LYS A 100 15.40 7.58 1.17
C LYS A 100 15.52 6.09 0.82
N CYS A 101 14.91 5.20 1.60
CA CYS A 101 14.85 3.77 1.30
C CYS A 101 14.06 3.47 0.02
N PHE A 102 12.88 4.09 -0.14
CA PHE A 102 11.99 3.83 -1.27
C PHE A 102 12.26 4.70 -2.50
N HIS A 103 12.82 5.86 -2.30
CA HIS A 103 13.18 6.82 -3.35
C HIS A 103 14.59 7.37 -3.12
N PRO A 104 15.65 6.64 -3.54
CA PRO A 104 17.05 7.01 -3.27
C PRO A 104 17.47 8.36 -3.85
N ASP A 105 16.74 8.87 -4.85
CA ASP A 105 16.98 10.18 -5.46
C ASP A 105 16.12 11.30 -4.85
N ALA A 106 15.36 11.01 -3.79
CA ALA A 106 14.59 12.02 -3.08
C ALA A 106 15.53 13.11 -2.50
N GLY A 107 15.17 14.37 -2.71
CA GLY A 107 15.98 15.51 -2.28
C GLY A 107 17.17 15.86 -3.18
N LYS A 108 17.49 15.06 -4.19
CA LYS A 108 18.43 15.45 -5.23
C LYS A 108 17.70 16.34 -6.22
N THR A 109 18.01 17.63 -6.25
CA THR A 109 17.52 18.55 -7.26
C THR A 109 18.05 18.10 -8.63
N LYS A 110 17.18 17.56 -9.46
CA LYS A 110 17.47 17.55 -10.89
C LYS A 110 17.39 19.01 -11.33
N ASP A 111 18.48 19.56 -11.84
CA ASP A 111 18.53 20.86 -12.49
C ASP A 111 17.69 20.91 -13.77
N ASN A 112 16.43 20.57 -13.66
CA ASN A 112 15.45 20.76 -14.71
C ASN A 112 14.74 22.09 -14.47
N LYS A 113 15.44 23.20 -14.82
CA LYS A 113 14.84 24.50 -15.07
C LYS A 113 13.90 24.44 -16.29
N LYS A 114 12.89 23.59 -16.27
CA LYS A 114 11.70 23.80 -17.11
C LYS A 114 10.85 24.79 -16.32
N SER A 115 10.72 25.99 -16.83
CA SER A 115 9.76 26.98 -16.36
C SER A 115 8.38 26.33 -16.37
N VAL A 116 7.90 25.92 -15.21
CA VAL A 116 6.53 25.45 -15.03
C VAL A 116 5.65 26.70 -15.27
N PRO A 117 4.65 26.61 -16.17
CA PRO A 117 3.73 27.72 -16.37
C PRO A 117 3.12 28.12 -15.02
N VAL A 118 3.16 29.40 -14.67
CA VAL A 118 2.51 29.90 -13.47
C VAL A 118 1.01 29.65 -13.60
N SER A 119 0.50 28.70 -12.85
CA SER A 119 -0.93 28.41 -12.73
C SER A 119 -1.41 28.84 -11.35
N ILE A 120 -2.73 28.96 -11.17
CA ILE A 120 -3.32 29.23 -9.85
C ILE A 120 -2.87 28.17 -8.82
N ASN A 121 -2.62 26.96 -9.25
CA ASN A 121 -2.10 25.89 -8.40
C ASN A 121 -0.67 26.15 -7.92
N SER A 122 0.13 26.92 -8.67
CA SER A 122 1.51 27.25 -8.24
C SER A 122 1.56 28.10 -6.96
N PHE A 123 0.49 28.80 -6.61
CA PHE A 123 0.37 29.48 -5.32
C PHE A 123 0.21 28.49 -4.16
N PHE A 124 -0.26 27.30 -4.45
CA PHE A 124 -0.42 26.22 -3.47
C PHE A 124 0.72 25.20 -3.56
N ASP A 125 1.63 25.37 -4.53
CA ASP A 125 2.77 24.48 -4.70
C ASP A 125 3.63 24.50 -3.43
N GLU A 126 3.93 23.32 -2.97
CA GLU A 126 4.82 23.13 -1.84
C GLU A 126 6.25 23.51 -2.25
N LYS A 127 6.95 24.23 -1.38
CA LYS A 127 8.40 24.44 -1.58
C LYS A 127 9.08 23.07 -1.74
N PRO A 128 10.19 22.98 -2.47
CA PRO A 128 10.97 21.75 -2.54
C PRO A 128 11.22 21.20 -1.14
N LEU A 129 11.06 19.87 -0.98
CA LEU A 129 11.33 19.22 0.29
C LEU A 129 12.82 19.18 0.55
N GLU A 130 13.25 19.80 1.62
CA GLU A 130 14.64 19.75 2.08
C GLU A 130 14.79 18.59 3.07
N LEU A 131 15.55 17.59 2.67
CA LEU A 131 15.83 16.44 3.53
C LEU A 131 17.10 16.70 4.34
N ASN A 132 17.05 16.33 5.62
CA ASN A 132 18.24 16.34 6.46
C ASN A 132 19.30 15.38 5.88
N PRO A 133 20.49 15.89 5.48
CA PRO A 133 21.51 15.06 4.84
C PRO A 133 22.13 14.05 5.79
N ASN A 134 22.06 14.29 7.10
CA ASN A 134 22.65 13.41 8.13
C ASN A 134 21.78 12.19 8.44
N ILE A 135 20.53 12.14 7.98
CA ILE A 135 19.66 10.98 8.13
C ILE A 135 19.93 10.03 6.98
N GLU A 136 20.43 8.84 7.28
CA GLU A 136 20.67 7.80 6.28
C GLU A 136 19.37 7.13 5.81
N ALA A 137 19.45 6.42 4.67
CA ALA A 137 18.36 5.58 4.21
C ALA A 137 18.15 4.40 5.16
N GLY A 138 16.90 4.17 5.55
CA GLY A 138 16.55 2.99 6.34
C GLY A 138 16.66 1.70 5.52
N LYS A 139 16.76 0.56 6.21
CA LYS A 139 16.66 -0.75 5.56
C LYS A 139 15.20 -1.11 5.34
N ILE A 140 14.89 -1.71 4.20
CA ILE A 140 13.49 -2.02 3.82
C ILE A 140 12.78 -2.91 4.85
N GLU A 141 13.53 -3.80 5.49
CA GLU A 141 13.02 -4.71 6.52
C GLU A 141 12.54 -4.00 7.79
N GLN A 142 12.88 -2.72 7.96
CA GLN A 142 12.36 -1.89 9.06
C GLN A 142 10.93 -1.43 8.82
N TYR A 143 10.47 -1.43 7.57
CA TYR A 143 9.17 -0.90 7.15
C TYR A 143 8.19 -1.97 6.72
N VAL A 144 8.64 -3.20 6.57
CA VAL A 144 7.82 -4.35 6.19
C VAL A 144 7.94 -5.47 7.20
N SER A 145 6.82 -6.09 7.53
CA SER A 145 6.79 -7.22 8.46
C SER A 145 6.89 -8.55 7.71
N PRO A 146 7.58 -9.56 8.23
CA PRO A 146 7.53 -10.91 7.67
C PRO A 146 6.12 -11.49 7.58
N PHE A 147 5.30 -11.13 8.56
CA PHE A 147 3.88 -11.44 8.60
C PHE A 147 3.08 -10.17 8.87
N PHE A 148 2.05 -9.92 8.08
CA PHE A 148 1.16 -8.78 8.26
C PHE A 148 -0.28 -9.20 7.94
N TYR A 149 -1.22 -8.86 8.83
CA TYR A 149 -2.63 -9.14 8.65
C TYR A 149 -3.47 -7.88 8.91
N ALA A 150 -4.27 -7.51 7.94
CA ALA A 150 -5.25 -6.42 8.00
C ALA A 150 -6.67 -6.98 7.93
N PRO A 151 -7.32 -7.24 9.10
CA PRO A 151 -8.63 -7.89 9.13
C PRO A 151 -9.73 -7.06 8.47
N ASN A 152 -9.60 -5.74 8.50
CA ASN A 152 -10.61 -4.82 7.94
C ASN A 152 -10.72 -4.84 6.41
N VAL A 153 -9.80 -5.51 5.73
CA VAL A 153 -9.83 -5.78 4.29
C VAL A 153 -9.54 -7.25 3.98
N SER A 154 -9.53 -8.09 5.01
CA SER A 154 -9.20 -9.51 4.90
C SER A 154 -7.96 -9.76 4.05
N TRP A 155 -6.89 -9.04 4.35
CA TRP A 155 -5.64 -9.13 3.62
C TRP A 155 -4.50 -9.58 4.54
N LEU A 156 -3.80 -10.61 4.08
CA LEU A 156 -2.68 -11.20 4.79
C LEU A 156 -1.48 -11.31 3.86
N VAL A 157 -0.32 -10.96 4.40
CA VAL A 157 0.96 -11.15 3.71
C VAL A 157 1.87 -11.98 4.58
N GLN A 158 2.56 -12.92 3.95
CA GLN A 158 3.67 -13.65 4.54
C GLN A 158 4.86 -13.64 3.59
N ARG A 159 6.03 -13.24 4.10
CA ARG A 159 7.28 -13.14 3.32
C ARG A 159 8.48 -13.55 4.15
N ASN A 160 9.49 -14.13 3.49
CA ASN A 160 10.75 -14.49 4.14
C ASN A 160 11.86 -13.43 4.00
N GLY A 161 11.53 -12.25 3.49
CA GLY A 161 12.45 -11.13 3.28
C GLY A 161 12.05 -10.24 2.11
N MET A 162 12.93 -9.29 1.79
CA MET A 162 12.71 -8.32 0.71
C MET A 162 13.82 -8.34 -0.36
N ASN A 163 14.60 -9.42 -0.43
CA ASN A 163 15.55 -9.61 -1.52
C ASN A 163 14.82 -10.00 -2.79
N PRO A 164 14.91 -9.23 -3.89
CA PRO A 164 14.11 -9.49 -5.09
C PRO A 164 14.31 -10.86 -5.71
N ARG A 165 15.53 -11.42 -5.64
CA ARG A 165 15.86 -12.71 -6.29
C ARG A 165 15.58 -13.93 -5.40
N ASN A 166 15.76 -13.78 -4.10
CA ASN A 166 15.80 -14.91 -3.16
C ASN A 166 14.60 -14.97 -2.23
N SER A 167 13.79 -13.91 -2.17
CA SER A 167 12.63 -13.91 -1.30
C SER A 167 11.41 -14.55 -1.94
N LEU A 168 10.60 -15.16 -1.09
CA LEU A 168 9.27 -15.63 -1.39
C LEU A 168 8.26 -14.76 -0.64
N MET A 169 7.13 -14.48 -1.25
CA MET A 169 6.02 -13.81 -0.62
C MET A 169 4.71 -14.36 -1.14
N ILE A 170 3.77 -14.54 -0.23
CA ILE A 170 2.38 -14.82 -0.52
C ILE A 170 1.53 -13.67 0.02
N SER A 171 0.58 -13.23 -0.79
CA SER A 171 -0.47 -12.29 -0.43
C SER A 171 -1.81 -13.01 -0.58
N LEU A 172 -2.60 -13.07 0.50
CA LEU A 172 -3.95 -13.62 0.48
C LEU A 172 -4.93 -12.49 0.73
N ASN A 173 -5.96 -12.39 -0.08
CA ASN A 173 -7.03 -11.43 0.12
C ASN A 173 -8.39 -12.04 -0.12
N ALA A 174 -9.37 -11.57 0.62
CA ALA A 174 -10.78 -11.86 0.41
C ALA A 174 -11.56 -10.59 0.10
N SER A 175 -12.86 -10.73 -0.19
CA SER A 175 -13.71 -9.60 -0.62
C SER A 175 -14.24 -8.83 0.58
N GLU A 176 -13.39 -8.08 1.26
CA GLU A 176 -13.78 -7.21 2.38
C GLU A 176 -13.33 -5.77 2.12
N GLY A 177 -14.21 -4.80 2.33
CA GLY A 177 -13.95 -3.38 2.09
C GLY A 177 -14.46 -2.88 0.74
N ASN A 178 -14.10 -1.63 0.40
CA ASN A 178 -14.50 -1.00 -0.85
C ASN A 178 -13.54 -1.32 -1.99
N HIS A 179 -14.03 -1.25 -3.23
CA HIS A 179 -13.23 -1.49 -4.43
C HIS A 179 -12.58 -2.89 -4.47
N MET A 180 -13.23 -3.85 -3.81
CA MET A 180 -12.82 -5.25 -3.80
C MET A 180 -13.64 -6.05 -4.81
N HIS A 181 -13.03 -7.10 -5.34
CA HIS A 181 -13.65 -7.98 -6.33
C HIS A 181 -14.32 -9.18 -5.68
N ALA A 182 -15.18 -9.88 -6.42
CA ALA A 182 -15.65 -11.21 -6.04
C ALA A 182 -14.53 -12.21 -6.37
N ASN A 183 -13.66 -12.49 -5.40
CA ASN A 183 -12.41 -13.21 -5.62
C ASN A 183 -12.19 -14.41 -4.67
N GLY A 184 -13.16 -14.73 -3.81
CA GLY A 184 -13.01 -15.80 -2.81
C GLY A 184 -11.86 -15.51 -1.86
N ILE A 185 -11.02 -16.51 -1.62
CA ILE A 185 -9.68 -16.30 -1.05
C ILE A 185 -8.71 -16.37 -2.22
N SER A 186 -8.32 -15.20 -2.72
CA SER A 186 -7.40 -15.07 -3.84
C SER A 186 -5.96 -15.00 -3.33
N MET A 187 -5.04 -15.46 -4.15
CA MET A 187 -3.62 -15.53 -3.83
C MET A 187 -2.79 -14.80 -4.88
N GLU A 188 -1.83 -14.01 -4.42
CA GLU A 188 -0.70 -13.56 -5.23
C GLU A 188 0.58 -14.20 -4.71
N LEU A 189 1.41 -14.70 -5.61
CA LEU A 189 2.66 -15.36 -5.28
C LEU A 189 3.85 -14.64 -5.92
N TYR A 190 4.86 -14.36 -5.12
CA TYR A 190 6.13 -13.82 -5.59
C TYR A 190 7.28 -14.78 -5.32
N GLY A 191 8.16 -14.92 -6.29
CA GLY A 191 9.39 -15.70 -6.14
C GLY A 191 10.31 -15.55 -7.34
N LYS A 192 11.60 -15.85 -7.15
CA LYS A 192 12.60 -15.81 -8.23
C LYS A 192 12.72 -14.46 -8.96
N GLY A 193 12.31 -13.36 -8.35
CA GLY A 193 12.34 -12.02 -8.95
C GLY A 193 11.06 -11.56 -9.64
N TYR A 194 10.03 -12.41 -9.67
CA TYR A 194 8.79 -12.16 -10.41
C TYR A 194 7.55 -12.37 -9.55
N VAL A 195 6.48 -11.69 -9.89
CA VAL A 195 5.13 -12.06 -9.44
C VAL A 195 4.70 -13.25 -10.29
N LEU A 196 4.70 -14.44 -9.69
CA LEU A 196 4.45 -15.72 -10.37
C LEU A 196 2.96 -15.99 -10.58
N ALA A 197 2.12 -15.51 -9.67
CA ALA A 197 0.68 -15.54 -9.76
C ALA A 197 0.17 -14.13 -9.46
N PRO A 198 0.16 -13.22 -10.46
CA PRO A 198 -0.38 -11.88 -10.28
C PRO A 198 -1.90 -11.93 -10.19
N ASP A 199 -2.48 -10.98 -9.45
CA ASP A 199 -3.90 -10.67 -9.59
C ASP A 199 -4.13 -9.92 -10.91
N ALA A 200 -5.28 -10.14 -11.54
CA ALA A 200 -5.61 -9.48 -12.82
C ALA A 200 -5.88 -7.97 -12.66
N GLY A 201 -6.12 -7.52 -11.43
CA GLY A 201 -6.45 -6.13 -11.14
C GLY A 201 -7.74 -5.69 -11.83
N ILE A 202 -7.77 -4.46 -12.31
CA ILE A 202 -8.98 -3.85 -12.87
C ILE A 202 -9.06 -3.89 -14.40
N GLY A 203 -8.03 -4.37 -15.08
CA GLY A 203 -7.96 -4.34 -16.53
C GLY A 203 -8.04 -2.89 -17.10
N LEU A 204 -8.76 -2.70 -18.19
CA LEU A 204 -9.16 -1.38 -18.65
C LEU A 204 -10.33 -0.89 -17.79
N TYR A 205 -10.04 -0.02 -16.84
CA TYR A 205 -11.00 0.42 -15.84
C TYR A 205 -12.16 1.22 -16.42
N LEU A 206 -13.24 0.52 -16.66
CA LEU A 206 -14.53 1.10 -17.00
C LEU A 206 -15.58 0.41 -16.12
N TYR A 207 -16.05 1.05 -15.08
CA TYR A 207 -17.09 0.53 -14.17
C TYR A 207 -18.34 -0.02 -14.86
N SER A 208 -18.60 0.37 -16.06
CA SER A 208 -19.70 -0.08 -16.90
C SER A 208 -19.25 -1.00 -18.05
N GLY A 209 -17.97 -1.29 -18.15
CA GLY A 209 -17.43 -2.18 -19.16
C GLY A 209 -17.78 -3.63 -18.88
N LEU A 210 -18.26 -4.36 -19.89
CA LEU A 210 -18.57 -5.79 -19.75
C LEU A 210 -17.36 -6.58 -19.27
N ASP A 211 -16.15 -6.26 -19.78
CA ASP A 211 -14.90 -6.91 -19.36
C ASP A 211 -14.65 -6.80 -17.85
N TYR A 212 -14.95 -5.62 -17.27
CA TYR A 212 -14.83 -5.46 -15.82
C TYR A 212 -15.88 -6.27 -15.07
N LEU A 213 -17.15 -6.13 -15.45
CA LEU A 213 -18.27 -6.76 -14.74
C LEU A 213 -18.31 -8.28 -14.89
N GLU A 214 -17.93 -8.80 -16.07
CA GLU A 214 -18.04 -10.22 -16.39
C GLU A 214 -16.75 -11.00 -16.19
N TYR A 215 -15.60 -10.32 -16.08
CA TYR A 215 -14.31 -10.99 -15.94
C TYR A 215 -13.47 -10.43 -14.79
N TYR A 216 -12.91 -9.19 -14.94
CA TYR A 216 -11.88 -8.69 -14.00
C TYR A 216 -12.34 -8.63 -12.54
N SER A 217 -13.60 -8.40 -12.29
CA SER A 217 -14.17 -8.32 -10.95
C SER A 217 -14.75 -9.66 -10.43
N GLN A 218 -14.59 -10.74 -11.19
CA GLN A 218 -15.19 -12.04 -10.93
C GLN A 218 -14.13 -13.11 -10.59
N PHE A 219 -14.55 -14.20 -9.90
CA PHE A 219 -13.66 -15.31 -9.50
C PHE A 219 -12.75 -15.83 -10.62
N PRO A 220 -13.22 -16.01 -11.87
CA PRO A 220 -12.37 -16.58 -12.92
C PRO A 220 -11.13 -15.78 -13.28
N SER A 221 -11.07 -14.49 -12.94
CA SER A 221 -9.90 -13.65 -13.18
C SER A 221 -8.85 -13.70 -12.06
N HIS A 222 -9.17 -14.34 -10.94
CA HIS A 222 -8.32 -14.36 -9.76
C HIS A 222 -7.70 -15.74 -9.53
N ASN A 223 -6.59 -15.77 -8.79
CA ASN A 223 -5.93 -17.02 -8.38
C ASN A 223 -6.66 -17.63 -7.18
N THR A 224 -7.84 -18.14 -7.40
CA THR A 224 -8.73 -18.70 -6.39
C THR A 224 -9.39 -19.99 -6.88
N VAL A 225 -10.12 -20.67 -6.00
CA VAL A 225 -10.94 -21.82 -6.37
C VAL A 225 -12.24 -21.33 -7.00
N CYS A 226 -12.43 -21.64 -8.27
CA CYS A 226 -13.62 -21.30 -9.04
C CYS A 226 -14.37 -22.58 -9.41
N VAL A 227 -15.66 -22.68 -9.06
CA VAL A 227 -16.50 -23.81 -9.38
C VAL A 227 -17.33 -23.50 -10.62
N ASP A 228 -17.29 -24.38 -11.61
CA ASP A 228 -18.01 -24.24 -12.89
C ASP A 228 -17.74 -22.94 -13.66
N GLY A 229 -16.62 -22.28 -13.38
CA GLY A 229 -16.23 -21.03 -14.06
C GLY A 229 -17.05 -19.80 -13.68
N ILE A 230 -17.80 -19.86 -12.59
CA ILE A 230 -18.66 -18.76 -12.13
C ILE A 230 -18.26 -18.25 -10.75
N SER A 231 -18.60 -17.01 -10.45
CA SER A 231 -18.44 -16.42 -9.13
C SER A 231 -19.51 -16.94 -8.17
N SER A 232 -19.08 -17.28 -6.95
CA SER A 232 -19.99 -17.74 -5.90
C SER A 232 -20.85 -16.62 -5.32
N TYR A 233 -20.48 -15.35 -5.54
CA TYR A 233 -21.21 -14.17 -5.09
C TYR A 233 -20.98 -12.97 -6.02
N PRO A 234 -21.86 -11.96 -6.01
CA PRO A 234 -21.73 -10.78 -6.88
C PRO A 234 -20.65 -9.81 -6.39
N VAL A 235 -20.10 -9.05 -7.32
CA VAL A 235 -19.13 -7.99 -7.09
C VAL A 235 -19.67 -6.86 -6.21
N MET A 236 -18.78 -6.18 -5.48
CA MET A 236 -18.99 -4.90 -4.78
C MET A 236 -20.06 -4.85 -3.68
N LYS A 237 -20.75 -5.94 -3.39
CA LYS A 237 -21.79 -5.97 -2.35
C LYS A 237 -21.54 -7.01 -1.27
N SER A 238 -20.38 -7.64 -1.31
CA SER A 238 -20.12 -8.81 -0.51
C SER A 238 -19.02 -8.51 0.50
N ASN A 239 -19.38 -8.53 1.76
CA ASN A 239 -18.44 -8.61 2.86
C ASN A 239 -18.13 -10.09 3.09
N HIS A 240 -17.21 -10.61 2.29
CA HIS A 240 -16.74 -12.00 2.39
C HIS A 240 -15.30 -12.01 2.90
N SER A 241 -15.19 -11.85 4.21
CA SER A 241 -13.91 -11.94 4.93
C SER A 241 -13.49 -13.42 5.09
N PHE A 242 -12.21 -13.64 5.32
CA PHE A 242 -11.71 -14.91 5.83
C PHE A 242 -11.34 -14.81 7.32
N ASP A 243 -11.40 -15.94 8.00
CA ASP A 243 -10.93 -16.09 9.36
C ASP A 243 -9.47 -16.55 9.39
N LEU A 244 -8.60 -15.78 10.05
CA LEU A 244 -7.26 -16.25 10.36
C LEU A 244 -7.30 -17.24 11.52
N LYS A 245 -7.10 -18.53 11.24
CA LYS A 245 -7.16 -19.60 12.27
C LYS A 245 -5.84 -19.78 12.99
N SER A 246 -4.74 -19.75 12.26
CA SER A 246 -3.41 -19.83 12.85
C SER A 246 -2.36 -19.21 11.95
N SER A 247 -1.33 -18.66 12.57
CA SER A 247 -0.15 -18.16 11.87
C SER A 247 1.07 -18.39 12.75
N PHE A 248 2.19 -18.71 12.10
CA PHE A 248 3.49 -18.71 12.75
C PHE A 248 4.31 -17.59 12.18
N PRO A 249 4.96 -16.76 13.01
CA PRO A 249 5.88 -15.77 12.50
C PRO A 249 6.93 -16.44 11.62
N VAL A 250 7.35 -15.77 10.57
CA VAL A 250 8.48 -16.21 9.77
C VAL A 250 9.69 -16.27 10.70
N SER A 251 10.16 -17.47 11.00
CA SER A 251 11.42 -17.63 11.71
C SER A 251 12.57 -17.29 10.75
N SER A 252 13.72 -16.95 11.28
CA SER A 252 14.96 -16.84 10.48
C SER A 252 15.36 -18.17 9.82
N GLU A 253 14.66 -19.25 10.13
CA GLU A 253 14.89 -20.57 9.57
C GLU A 253 13.99 -20.81 8.36
N PRO A 254 14.55 -21.04 7.17
CA PRO A 254 13.76 -21.34 5.97
C PRO A 254 12.85 -22.56 6.18
N GLY A 255 11.60 -22.45 5.73
CA GLY A 255 10.62 -23.53 5.78
C GLY A 255 9.79 -23.66 7.05
N LYS A 256 9.93 -22.74 8.02
CA LYS A 256 9.15 -22.76 9.26
C LYS A 256 8.05 -21.71 9.36
N ALA A 257 7.55 -21.23 8.24
CA ALA A 257 6.40 -20.33 8.22
C ALA A 257 5.14 -21.09 7.84
N PHE A 258 4.07 -20.91 8.61
CA PHE A 258 2.78 -21.50 8.35
C PHE A 258 1.66 -20.51 8.64
N THR A 259 0.70 -20.45 7.74
CA THR A 259 -0.53 -19.67 7.93
C THR A 259 -1.72 -20.49 7.47
N SER A 260 -2.77 -20.51 8.27
CA SER A 260 -4.05 -21.10 7.92
C SER A 260 -5.15 -20.07 8.01
N VAL A 261 -5.89 -19.92 6.94
CA VAL A 261 -7.10 -19.11 6.87
C VAL A 261 -8.25 -19.98 6.45
N THR A 262 -9.46 -19.68 6.91
CA THR A 262 -10.67 -20.34 6.47
C THR A 262 -11.70 -19.31 6.05
N TYR A 263 -12.44 -19.66 5.04
CA TYR A 263 -13.64 -18.96 4.61
C TYR A 263 -14.85 -19.60 5.28
N SER A 264 -15.70 -18.81 5.92
CA SER A 264 -16.93 -19.27 6.58
C SER A 264 -18.17 -18.70 5.90
#